data_a720b2e7ca81b0426dd540d79b9c74fa
#
_entry.id   a720b2e7ca81b0426dd540d79b9c74fa
#
_cell.length_a   1.000
_cell.length_b   1.000
_cell.length_c   1.000
_cell.angle_alpha   90.00
_cell.angle_beta   90.00
_cell.angle_gamma   90.00
#
_symmetry.space_group_name_H-M   'P 1'
#
loop_
_entity.id
_entity.type
_entity.pdbx_description
1 polymer ?
#
loop_
_entity_poly.entity_id
_entity_poly.type
_entity_poly.pdbx_seq_one_letter_code
_entity_poly.pdbx_strand_id
1 'polypeptide(L)'
;MIKTDHAIIRQQQRHITNDDIDFLFKYGVQVRQPHDCAIVHLSKKGKKIAKELDINPTICGVVNLSDNVLITVQHRYKRIKNF
;
A
#
# COMPACT_ATOMS: atom_id res chain seq x y z
N MET A 1 -12.54 0.30 4.12
CA MET A 1 -11.34 0.63 4.93
C MET A 1 -11.35 2.09 5.32
N ILE A 2 -11.09 2.38 6.56
CA ILE A 2 -10.97 3.75 7.05
C ILE A 2 -9.60 4.30 6.67
N LYS A 3 -9.56 5.54 6.21
CA LYS A 3 -8.31 6.23 5.85
C LYS A 3 -8.11 7.41 6.78
N THR A 4 -6.85 7.64 7.20
CA THR A 4 -6.50 8.88 7.90
C THR A 4 -6.52 10.05 6.93
N ASP A 5 -6.62 11.27 7.45
CA ASP A 5 -6.51 12.49 6.63
C ASP A 5 -5.17 12.52 5.89
N HIS A 6 -4.09 12.09 6.54
CA HIS A 6 -2.78 12.00 5.92
C HIS A 6 -2.79 11.04 4.73
N ALA A 7 -3.47 9.88 4.86
CA ALA A 7 -3.59 8.93 3.76
C ALA A 7 -4.32 9.53 2.57
N ILE A 8 -5.41 10.25 2.82
CA ILE A 8 -6.19 10.93 1.77
C ILE A 8 -5.33 11.98 1.05
N ILE A 9 -4.59 12.79 1.81
CA ILE A 9 -3.71 13.81 1.24
C ILE A 9 -2.61 13.17 0.39
N ARG A 10 -1.95 12.13 0.91
CA ARG A 10 -0.91 11.41 0.16
C ARG A 10 -1.44 10.77 -1.10
N GLN A 11 -2.65 10.20 -1.03
CA GLN A 11 -3.32 9.62 -2.19
C GLN A 11 -3.46 10.65 -3.31
N GLN A 12 -3.88 11.86 -2.97
CA GLN A 12 -4.01 12.95 -3.93
C GLN A 12 -2.66 13.41 -4.46
N GLN A 13 -1.68 13.61 -3.57
CA GLN A 13 -0.34 14.08 -3.94
C GLN A 13 0.40 13.11 -4.84
N ARG A 14 0.16 11.81 -4.68
CA ARG A 14 0.86 10.75 -5.42
C ARG A 14 0.04 10.21 -6.58
N HIS A 15 -1.13 10.78 -6.85
CA HIS A 15 -2.04 10.33 -7.91
C HIS A 15 -2.40 8.85 -7.79
N ILE A 16 -2.61 8.39 -6.55
CA ILE A 16 -3.03 7.02 -6.25
C ILE A 16 -4.55 7.00 -6.15
N THR A 17 -5.21 6.21 -6.98
CA THR A 17 -6.67 6.12 -7.00
C THR A 17 -7.19 5.13 -5.96
N ASN A 18 -8.48 5.17 -5.69
CA ASN A 18 -9.11 4.16 -4.83
C ASN A 18 -8.98 2.75 -5.44
N ASP A 19 -9.07 2.65 -6.76
CA ASP A 19 -8.88 1.37 -7.46
C ASP A 19 -7.47 0.84 -7.28
N ASP A 20 -6.46 1.73 -7.29
CA ASP A 20 -5.07 1.35 -7.02
C ASP A 20 -4.92 0.79 -5.60
N ILE A 21 -5.58 1.40 -4.63
CA ILE A 21 -5.56 0.93 -3.23
C ILE A 21 -6.25 -0.42 -3.11
N ASP A 22 -7.41 -0.60 -3.73
CA ASP A 22 -8.13 -1.87 -3.72
C ASP A 22 -7.28 -2.98 -4.35
N PHE A 23 -6.59 -2.68 -5.45
CA PHE A 23 -5.66 -3.59 -6.09
C PHE A 23 -4.52 -3.97 -5.14
N LEU A 24 -3.94 -2.98 -4.46
CA LEU A 24 -2.85 -3.20 -3.51
C LEU A 24 -3.27 -4.18 -2.40
N PHE A 25 -4.46 -4.02 -1.85
CA PHE A 25 -4.95 -4.92 -0.78
C PHE A 25 -5.33 -6.29 -1.30
N LYS A 26 -5.74 -6.40 -2.56
CA LYS A 26 -6.08 -7.69 -3.17
C LYS A 26 -4.85 -8.54 -3.48
N TYR A 27 -3.78 -7.93 -3.99
CA TYR A 27 -2.59 -8.64 -4.46
C TYR A 27 -1.34 -8.35 -3.63
N GLY A 28 -1.48 -7.57 -2.57
CA GLY A 28 -0.37 -7.19 -1.72
C GLY A 28 -0.06 -8.23 -0.65
N VAL A 29 1.15 -8.12 -0.12
CA VAL A 29 1.60 -8.87 1.05
C VAL A 29 1.88 -7.90 2.17
N GLN A 30 1.71 -8.36 3.41
CA GLN A 30 1.94 -7.54 4.60
C GLN A 30 3.31 -7.87 5.19
N VAL A 31 4.07 -6.82 5.49
CA VAL A 31 5.33 -6.91 6.24
C VAL A 31 5.13 -6.21 7.56
N ARG A 32 5.14 -6.96 8.66
CA ARG A 32 4.91 -6.40 9.98
C ARG A 32 5.96 -5.38 10.37
N GLN A 33 5.51 -4.34 11.03
CA GLN A 33 6.32 -3.24 11.53
C GLN A 33 6.01 -3.02 13.02
N PRO A 34 6.86 -2.29 13.77
CA PRO A 34 6.57 -1.94 15.15
C PRO A 34 5.24 -1.17 15.30
N HIS A 35 4.72 -1.14 16.52
CA HIS A 35 3.51 -0.38 16.90
C HIS A 35 2.24 -0.88 16.21
N ASP A 36 2.15 -2.20 16.03
CA ASP A 36 0.96 -2.86 15.46
C ASP A 36 0.62 -2.36 14.06
N CYS A 37 1.64 -2.03 13.30
CA CYS A 37 1.53 -1.58 11.92
C CYS A 37 2.03 -2.64 10.95
N ALA A 38 1.69 -2.49 9.69
CA ALA A 38 2.24 -3.29 8.61
C ALA A 38 2.39 -2.43 7.36
N ILE A 39 3.42 -2.75 6.57
CA ILE A 39 3.56 -2.22 5.22
C ILE A 39 2.95 -3.23 4.28
N VAL A 40 2.03 -2.77 3.43
CA VAL A 40 1.42 -3.58 2.37
C VAL A 40 2.07 -3.19 1.06
N HIS A 41 2.62 -4.15 0.34
CA HIS A 41 3.24 -3.93 -0.96
C HIS A 41 2.91 -5.09 -1.90
N LEU A 42 3.06 -4.88 -3.19
CA LEU A 42 2.75 -5.92 -4.16
C LEU A 42 3.82 -7.02 -4.14
N SER A 43 3.37 -8.28 -4.20
CA SER A 43 4.26 -9.42 -4.44
C SER A 43 4.79 -9.38 -5.87
N LYS A 44 5.74 -10.28 -6.20
CA LYS A 44 6.23 -10.41 -7.59
C LYS A 44 5.08 -10.66 -8.57
N LYS A 45 4.16 -11.54 -8.20
CA LYS A 45 2.98 -11.84 -9.00
C LYS A 45 2.06 -10.62 -9.12
N GLY A 46 1.84 -9.91 -8.02
CA GLY A 46 1.04 -8.69 -8.00
C GLY A 46 1.64 -7.59 -8.86
N LYS A 47 2.96 -7.42 -8.83
CA LYS A 47 3.66 -6.45 -9.68
C LYS A 47 3.49 -6.76 -11.16
N LYS A 48 3.55 -8.04 -11.52
CA LYS A 48 3.35 -8.47 -12.91
C LYS A 48 1.93 -8.15 -13.39
N ILE A 49 0.93 -8.44 -12.57
CA ILE A 49 -0.47 -8.13 -12.88
C ILE A 49 -0.68 -6.61 -12.96
N ALA A 50 -0.07 -5.85 -12.05
CA ALA A 50 -0.15 -4.38 -12.05
C ALA A 50 0.35 -3.79 -13.37
N LYS A 51 1.47 -4.29 -13.89
CA LYS A 51 2.01 -3.84 -15.18
C LYS A 51 1.05 -4.11 -16.33
N GLU A 52 0.38 -5.26 -16.31
CA GLU A 52 -0.62 -5.61 -17.33
C GLU A 52 -1.84 -4.69 -17.28
N LEU A 53 -2.20 -4.18 -16.10
CA LEU A 53 -3.34 -3.29 -15.90
C LEU A 53 -2.96 -1.81 -15.87
N ASP A 54 -1.71 -1.48 -16.21
CA ASP A 54 -1.18 -0.12 -16.17
C ASP A 54 -1.28 0.55 -14.79
N ILE A 55 -1.06 -0.26 -13.75
CA ILE A 55 -0.98 0.21 -12.37
C ILE A 55 0.51 0.27 -11.98
N ASN A 56 0.90 1.35 -11.28
CA ASN A 56 2.29 1.49 -10.84
C ASN A 56 2.65 0.39 -9.84
N PRO A 57 3.61 -0.49 -10.15
CA PRO A 57 3.94 -1.64 -9.30
C PRO A 57 4.66 -1.27 -8.01
N THR A 58 5.09 -0.02 -7.83
CA THR A 58 5.79 0.42 -6.63
C THR A 58 4.86 0.92 -5.53
N ILE A 59 3.55 0.86 -5.75
CA ILE A 59 2.56 1.30 -4.76
C ILE A 59 2.71 0.50 -3.46
N CYS A 60 2.68 1.20 -2.32
CA CYS A 60 2.62 0.57 -1.02
C CYS A 60 1.83 1.44 -0.04
N GLY A 61 1.37 0.82 1.04
CA GLY A 61 0.64 1.50 2.09
C GLY A 61 1.09 1.06 3.46
N VAL A 62 0.82 1.89 4.46
CA VAL A 62 1.03 1.54 5.87
C VAL A 62 -0.34 1.48 6.54
N VAL A 63 -0.62 0.37 7.21
CA VAL A 63 -1.89 0.16 7.89
C VAL A 63 -1.65 -0.06 9.38
N ASN A 64 -2.61 0.34 10.20
CA ASN A 64 -2.69 -0.08 11.59
C ASN A 64 -3.55 -1.34 11.64
N LEU A 65 -2.98 -2.42 12.19
CA LEU A 65 -3.63 -3.73 12.19
C LEU A 65 -4.78 -3.82 13.18
N SER A 66 -4.65 -3.16 14.35
CA SER A 66 -5.70 -3.19 15.36
C SER A 66 -6.96 -2.45 14.92
N ASP A 67 -6.79 -1.29 14.33
CA ASP A 67 -7.91 -0.42 13.94
C ASP A 67 -8.34 -0.62 12.49
N ASN A 68 -7.58 -1.36 11.72
CA ASN A 68 -7.80 -1.56 10.29
C ASN A 68 -7.89 -0.24 9.54
N VAL A 69 -6.93 0.65 9.79
CA VAL A 69 -6.89 2.00 9.24
C VAL A 69 -5.69 2.14 8.31
N LEU A 70 -5.91 2.68 7.12
CA LEU A 70 -4.83 3.05 6.21
C LEU A 70 -4.23 4.39 6.68
N ILE A 71 -2.97 4.34 7.10
CA ILE A 71 -2.26 5.51 7.65
C ILE A 71 -1.67 6.38 6.55
N THR A 72 -1.08 5.76 5.54
CA THR A 72 -0.48 6.47 4.41
C THR A 72 -0.34 5.56 3.20
N VAL A 73 -0.19 6.16 2.03
CA VAL A 73 0.14 5.47 0.78
C VAL A 73 1.27 6.21 0.09
N GLN A 74 2.09 5.49 -0.64
CA GLN A 74 3.22 6.08 -1.37
C GLN A 74 3.73 5.11 -2.43
N HIS A 75 4.66 5.57 -3.25
CA HIS A 75 5.46 4.73 -4.12
C HIS A 75 6.78 4.43 -3.43
N ARG A 76 7.22 3.19 -3.49
CA ARG A 76 8.44 2.77 -2.83
C ARG A 76 9.30 1.94 -3.77
N TYR A 77 10.52 2.36 -3.94
CA TYR A 77 11.48 1.74 -4.87
C TYR A 77 12.51 0.89 -4.15
N LYS A 78 12.61 0.98 -2.82
CA LYS A 78 13.57 0.23 -2.02
C LYS A 78 12.92 -1.00 -1.42
N ARG A 79 13.73 -2.05 -1.21
CA ARG A 79 13.28 -3.26 -0.55
C ARG A 79 12.78 -2.96 0.87
N ILE A 80 11.65 -3.56 1.24
CA ILE A 80 11.04 -3.41 2.56
C ILE A 80 11.66 -4.46 3.48
N LYS A 81 12.13 -4.02 4.65
CA LYS A 81 12.71 -4.91 5.67
C LYS A 81 11.62 -5.51 6.55
N ASN A 82 11.78 -6.78 6.88
CA ASN A 82 10.98 -7.45 7.89
C ASN A 82 11.48 -7.07 9.30
N PHE A 83 10.56 -7.02 10.22
CA PHE A 83 10.83 -6.87 11.65
C PHE A 83 10.37 -8.10 12.41
#